data_322d1071dac62fc135839e8db4b05363
#
_entry.id   322d1071dac62fc135839e8db4b05363
#
_cell.length_a   1.000
_cell.length_b   1.000
_cell.length_c   1.000
_cell.angle_alpha   90.00
_cell.angle_beta   90.00
_cell.angle_gamma   90.00
#
_symmetry.space_group_name_H-M   'P 1'
#
loop_
_entity.id
_entity.type
_entity.pdbx_description
1 polymer ?
#
loop_
_entity_poly.entity_id
_entity_poly.type
_entity_poly.pdbx_seq_one_letter_code
_entity_poly.pdbx_strand_id
1 'polypeptide(L)'
;MSRRAFWATAVTTLVAAGGVAAGTAIAGQGPDRRRWASGELRGMWLATVVNRDWPSKAGLTADEQRAELLAHLDTAVERRLNTVIFQVRPTADALWPSPYEPWSQYLTGTQGKDPGWDPLGTAVEEAHARGLELHAWFNPYRVANHTDPSRLVAGHPARENPGWVVPYGGKLYYNPGIPAVRAFVQKAMLDAVRRYPVDAVHFDDYFYPYPVAGQVFDDDAAYDTHGGSFPNRADWRRANIDKLVKEMAAQIKAVRPGTQFGISPFGVWRNAATDARGSDTRAGVQTYDDLYADTRKWVRKNWIDYLVPQLYWNIGFAAADYAKLLPWWAETARGTGTRLYIGEALYKAGDPAQPAAWQDPAELSGHLSLARDVPEVRGHVFFSAKEVTVDRIGAMARVVADHYQQPAEPPR
;
A
#
# COMPACT_ATOMS: atom_id res chain seq x y z
N MET A 1 9.35 -49.66 31.25
CA MET A 1 10.70 -50.23 31.32
C MET A 1 11.59 -49.17 30.63
N SER A 2 12.23 -48.30 31.40
CA SER A 2 13.57 -48.22 31.99
C SER A 2 14.65 -48.47 30.94
N ARG A 3 15.68 -47.63 30.75
CA ARG A 3 16.65 -46.90 31.59
C ARG A 3 17.42 -45.93 30.73
N ARG A 4 17.71 -44.65 31.07
CA ARG A 4 18.80 -44.10 31.91
C ARG A 4 20.20 -44.73 31.55
N ALA A 5 21.24 -43.97 31.23
CA ALA A 5 22.05 -43.05 32.04
C ALA A 5 23.28 -42.61 31.16
N PHE A 6 23.78 -41.36 31.26
CA PHE A 6 24.88 -40.88 32.12
C PHE A 6 26.31 -41.21 31.60
N TRP A 7 27.18 -40.28 31.48
CA TRP A 7 28.33 -39.65 32.21
C TRP A 7 29.20 -38.88 31.20
N ALA A 8 29.62 -37.69 31.30
CA ALA A 8 30.40 -36.85 32.26
C ALA A 8 31.88 -36.73 31.86
N THR A 9 32.28 -35.49 31.70
CA THR A 9 33.50 -34.73 32.09
C THR A 9 34.90 -35.35 31.83
N ALA A 10 35.76 -34.55 31.15
CA ALA A 10 37.17 -34.40 31.53
C ALA A 10 37.67 -32.97 31.19
N VAL A 11 37.99 -32.23 32.20
CA VAL A 11 38.76 -30.98 32.20
C VAL A 11 40.24 -31.37 32.07
N THR A 12 40.98 -30.70 31.17
CA THR A 12 42.42 -30.69 31.24
C THR A 12 42.93 -29.27 30.97
N THR A 13 43.41 -28.65 32.03
CA THR A 13 44.17 -27.40 32.07
C THR A 13 45.58 -27.65 31.54
N LEU A 14 46.07 -26.80 30.64
CA LEU A 14 47.52 -26.60 30.43
C LEU A 14 47.78 -25.10 30.24
N VAL A 15 48.59 -24.58 31.16
CA VAL A 15 49.20 -23.26 31.13
C VAL A 15 50.55 -23.36 30.42
N ALA A 16 50.85 -22.45 29.50
CA ALA A 16 52.08 -21.67 29.50
C ALA A 16 52.37 -20.90 28.20
N ALA A 17 52.71 -19.67 28.39
CA ALA A 17 53.78 -18.89 27.77
C ALA A 17 53.55 -18.20 26.43
N GLY A 18 53.37 -16.88 26.52
CA GLY A 18 54.14 -15.82 25.90
C GLY A 18 54.21 -15.78 24.35
N GLY A 19 53.37 -14.92 23.76
CA GLY A 19 53.60 -14.43 22.42
C GLY A 19 52.74 -13.18 22.21
N VAL A 20 53.36 -11.99 22.23
CA VAL A 20 52.73 -10.74 21.82
C VAL A 20 52.49 -10.78 20.34
N ALA A 21 51.30 -11.16 19.92
CA ALA A 21 50.81 -10.95 18.56
C ALA A 21 49.93 -9.70 18.57
N ALA A 22 50.34 -8.71 17.79
CA ALA A 22 49.53 -7.53 17.51
C ALA A 22 48.20 -7.93 16.92
N GLY A 23 47.16 -7.92 17.74
CA GLY A 23 45.80 -8.12 17.29
C GLY A 23 45.38 -6.93 16.44
N THR A 24 45.31 -7.13 15.13
CA THR A 24 44.51 -6.28 14.27
C THR A 24 43.08 -6.39 14.73
N ALA A 25 42.59 -5.37 15.44
CA ALA A 25 41.19 -5.20 15.75
C ALA A 25 40.46 -5.16 14.40
N ILE A 26 39.73 -6.22 14.09
CA ILE A 26 38.70 -6.18 13.08
C ILE A 26 37.65 -5.23 13.68
N ALA A 27 37.74 -3.95 13.31
CA ALA A 27 36.68 -2.99 13.54
C ALA A 27 35.43 -3.60 12.89
N GLY A 28 34.52 -4.11 13.70
CA GLY A 28 33.18 -4.45 13.28
C GLY A 28 32.63 -3.26 12.55
N GLN A 29 32.41 -3.39 11.27
CA GLN A 29 31.73 -2.38 10.46
C GLN A 29 30.34 -2.26 11.08
N GLY A 30 30.09 -1.22 11.82
CA GLY A 30 28.75 -0.82 12.21
C GLY A 30 27.91 -0.67 10.95
N PRO A 31 26.57 -0.76 11.04
CA PRO A 31 25.69 -0.71 9.89
C PRO A 31 26.08 0.46 8.99
N ASP A 32 26.26 0.17 7.72
CA ASP A 32 26.80 1.12 6.73
C ASP A 32 25.91 2.37 6.65
N ARG A 33 26.33 3.44 7.34
CA ARG A 33 25.63 4.72 7.41
C ARG A 33 25.42 5.37 6.04
N ARG A 34 26.09 4.90 5.00
CA ARG A 34 25.96 5.43 3.62
C ARG A 34 24.66 4.99 2.93
N ARG A 35 24.03 3.92 3.38
CA ARG A 35 22.82 3.37 2.75
C ARG A 35 21.61 4.30 2.89
N TRP A 36 21.51 5.06 3.94
CA TRP A 36 20.40 5.95 4.24
C TRP A 36 20.67 7.43 3.92
N ALA A 37 21.84 7.75 3.36
CA ALA A 37 22.18 9.10 2.91
C ALA A 37 21.24 9.63 1.81
N SER A 38 20.44 8.77 1.18
CA SER A 38 19.44 9.09 0.13
C SER A 38 17.99 9.04 0.62
N GLY A 39 17.76 8.95 1.93
CA GLY A 39 16.43 8.87 2.52
C GLY A 39 15.85 7.45 2.63
N GLU A 40 14.89 7.27 3.54
CA GLU A 40 14.13 6.04 3.76
C GLU A 40 12.66 6.39 4.00
N LEU A 41 11.74 5.81 3.22
CA LEU A 41 10.33 5.99 3.47
C LEU A 41 9.87 5.08 4.62
N ARG A 42 9.29 5.69 5.66
CA ARG A 42 8.68 5.02 6.80
C ARG A 42 7.23 5.45 6.88
N GLY A 43 6.35 4.65 6.29
CA GLY A 43 4.98 5.06 6.08
C GLY A 43 3.94 4.24 6.84
N MET A 44 2.75 4.82 6.97
CA MET A 44 1.54 4.08 7.32
C MET A 44 0.39 4.44 6.38
N TRP A 45 -0.50 3.49 6.12
CA TRP A 45 -1.78 3.77 5.49
C TRP A 45 -2.81 4.20 6.53
N LEU A 46 -3.54 5.27 6.22
CA LEU A 46 -4.70 5.76 6.98
C LEU A 46 -5.95 5.54 6.12
N ALA A 47 -6.64 4.43 6.33
CA ALA A 47 -7.79 4.01 5.53
C ALA A 47 -9.09 4.58 6.07
N THR A 48 -9.93 5.11 5.15
CA THR A 48 -11.22 5.72 5.50
C THR A 48 -12.42 4.88 5.11
N VAL A 49 -12.24 3.98 4.14
CA VAL A 49 -13.32 3.08 3.69
C VAL A 49 -13.89 2.30 4.88
N VAL A 50 -15.20 2.30 5.02
CA VAL A 50 -15.96 1.67 6.12
C VAL A 50 -15.47 2.08 7.52
N ASN A 51 -14.91 3.28 7.63
CA ASN A 51 -14.34 3.83 8.88
C ASN A 51 -13.29 2.87 9.51
N ARG A 52 -12.43 2.29 8.66
CA ARG A 52 -11.46 1.30 9.12
C ARG A 52 -10.48 1.90 10.15
N ASP A 53 -9.86 3.03 9.81
CA ASP A 53 -8.91 3.71 10.68
C ASP A 53 -9.45 5.07 11.12
N TRP A 54 -9.95 5.86 10.16
CA TRP A 54 -10.41 7.23 10.41
C TRP A 54 -11.56 7.63 9.46
N PRO A 55 -12.55 8.45 9.91
CA PRO A 55 -12.87 8.65 11.34
C PRO A 55 -13.21 7.33 12.01
N SER A 56 -13.09 7.22 13.33
CA SER A 56 -13.36 5.97 14.06
C SER A 56 -14.79 5.45 13.87
N LYS A 57 -15.71 6.34 13.56
CA LYS A 57 -17.08 6.08 13.10
C LYS A 57 -17.61 7.26 12.30
N ALA A 58 -18.57 7.04 11.44
CA ALA A 58 -19.29 8.08 10.75
C ALA A 58 -20.15 8.93 11.74
N GLY A 59 -20.34 10.21 11.42
CA GLY A 59 -21.21 11.10 12.17
C GLY A 59 -20.58 11.74 13.42
N LEU A 60 -19.28 11.62 13.61
CA LEU A 60 -18.54 12.44 14.57
C LEU A 60 -18.62 13.92 14.17
N THR A 61 -18.53 14.81 15.15
CA THR A 61 -18.40 16.26 14.90
C THR A 61 -17.10 16.59 14.16
N ALA A 62 -17.03 17.74 13.51
CA ALA A 62 -15.82 18.22 12.85
C ALA A 62 -14.61 18.27 13.79
N ASP A 63 -14.81 18.70 15.03
CA ASP A 63 -13.76 18.80 16.04
C ASP A 63 -13.27 17.41 16.50
N GLU A 64 -14.19 16.45 16.70
CA GLU A 64 -13.82 15.06 17.02
C GLU A 64 -13.03 14.41 15.86
N GLN A 65 -13.51 14.57 14.62
CA GLN A 65 -12.82 14.06 13.44
C GLN A 65 -11.41 14.67 13.32
N ARG A 66 -11.28 15.97 13.52
CA ARG A 66 -9.99 16.67 13.49
C ARG A 66 -9.07 16.17 14.60
N ALA A 67 -9.56 16.04 15.83
CA ALA A 67 -8.76 15.52 16.95
C ALA A 67 -8.24 14.12 16.69
N GLU A 68 -9.06 13.21 16.16
CA GLU A 68 -8.63 11.86 15.78
C GLU A 68 -7.57 11.89 14.65
N LEU A 69 -7.74 12.74 13.63
CA LEU A 69 -6.78 12.90 12.54
C LEU A 69 -5.41 13.33 13.07
N LEU A 70 -5.40 14.38 13.93
CA LEU A 70 -4.18 14.89 14.53
C LEU A 70 -3.49 13.82 15.41
N ALA A 71 -4.25 13.04 16.17
CA ALA A 71 -3.71 11.94 16.96
C ALA A 71 -3.01 10.87 16.10
N HIS A 72 -3.53 10.54 14.91
CA HIS A 72 -2.83 9.64 13.98
C HIS A 72 -1.53 10.25 13.44
N LEU A 73 -1.52 11.56 13.14
CA LEU A 73 -0.30 12.23 12.68
C LEU A 73 0.75 12.30 13.81
N ASP A 74 0.33 12.59 15.03
CA ASP A 74 1.21 12.59 16.21
C ASP A 74 1.79 11.19 16.47
N THR A 75 0.96 10.14 16.38
CA THR A 75 1.42 8.75 16.47
C THR A 75 2.46 8.42 15.39
N ALA A 76 2.28 8.90 14.16
CA ALA A 76 3.29 8.69 13.10
C ALA A 76 4.66 9.26 13.52
N VAL A 77 4.70 10.49 14.05
CA VAL A 77 5.92 11.13 14.54
C VAL A 77 6.52 10.34 15.72
N GLU A 78 5.70 9.96 16.70
CA GLU A 78 6.14 9.18 17.88
C GLU A 78 6.76 7.84 17.47
N ARG A 79 6.22 7.18 16.46
CA ARG A 79 6.73 5.93 15.88
C ARG A 79 7.85 6.13 14.87
N ARG A 80 8.35 7.38 14.71
CA ARG A 80 9.43 7.76 13.77
C ARG A 80 9.12 7.42 12.31
N LEU A 81 7.84 7.46 11.96
CA LEU A 81 7.39 7.46 10.58
C LEU A 81 7.55 8.87 10.00
N ASN A 82 7.61 8.96 8.68
CA ASN A 82 7.80 10.22 7.96
C ASN A 82 6.79 10.42 6.82
N THR A 83 5.89 9.46 6.61
CA THR A 83 4.91 9.49 5.52
C THR A 83 3.57 8.91 5.98
N VAL A 84 2.48 9.61 5.67
CA VAL A 84 1.11 9.11 5.85
C VAL A 84 0.42 8.99 4.48
N ILE A 85 -0.03 7.80 4.14
CA ILE A 85 -0.79 7.51 2.92
C ILE A 85 -2.27 7.52 3.27
N PHE A 86 -2.92 8.67 3.05
CA PHE A 86 -4.28 8.96 3.51
C PHE A 86 -5.31 8.68 2.42
N GLN A 87 -6.25 7.78 2.68
CA GLN A 87 -7.31 7.44 1.74
C GLN A 87 -8.36 8.56 1.65
N VAL A 88 -8.29 9.33 0.59
CA VAL A 88 -9.12 10.53 0.39
C VAL A 88 -10.26 10.32 -0.59
N ARG A 89 -10.25 9.21 -1.36
CA ARG A 89 -11.31 8.82 -2.29
C ARG A 89 -11.58 7.31 -2.18
N PRO A 90 -12.33 6.87 -1.16
CA PRO A 90 -12.57 5.45 -0.90
C PRO A 90 -13.60 4.80 -1.84
N THR A 91 -14.68 5.50 -2.22
CA THR A 91 -15.84 4.93 -2.94
C THR A 91 -16.48 5.94 -3.90
N ALA A 92 -15.71 6.45 -4.89
CA ALA A 92 -16.16 7.47 -5.85
C ALA A 92 -16.82 8.67 -5.14
N ASP A 93 -16.21 9.08 -4.07
CA ASP A 93 -16.59 10.16 -3.17
C ASP A 93 -15.33 10.91 -2.71
N ALA A 94 -15.45 12.03 -2.05
CA ALA A 94 -14.32 12.88 -1.74
C ALA A 94 -14.26 13.26 -0.25
N LEU A 95 -13.03 13.40 0.27
CA LEU A 95 -12.74 13.98 1.58
C LEU A 95 -12.27 15.44 1.46
N TRP A 96 -12.67 16.12 0.39
CA TRP A 96 -12.42 17.54 0.13
C TRP A 96 -13.62 18.14 -0.65
N PRO A 97 -13.82 19.48 -0.71
CA PRO A 97 -14.91 20.09 -1.46
C PRO A 97 -14.72 19.93 -2.98
N SER A 98 -14.99 18.71 -3.47
CA SER A 98 -14.86 18.33 -4.89
C SER A 98 -16.08 18.82 -5.69
N PRO A 99 -15.87 19.42 -6.89
CA PRO A 99 -16.97 19.74 -7.79
C PRO A 99 -17.41 18.53 -8.66
N TYR A 100 -16.76 17.36 -8.51
CA TYR A 100 -16.98 16.19 -9.37
C TYR A 100 -17.66 15.03 -8.65
N GLU A 101 -17.42 14.88 -7.36
CA GLU A 101 -17.91 13.74 -6.57
C GLU A 101 -18.44 14.24 -5.23
N PRO A 102 -19.46 13.57 -4.64
CA PRO A 102 -20.04 13.99 -3.39
C PRO A 102 -19.07 13.80 -2.21
N TRP A 103 -19.34 14.49 -1.10
CA TRP A 103 -18.72 14.21 0.17
C TRP A 103 -18.92 12.74 0.58
N SER A 104 -17.88 12.14 1.13
CA SER A 104 -17.92 10.75 1.58
C SER A 104 -18.89 10.55 2.75
N GLN A 105 -19.70 9.49 2.65
CA GLN A 105 -20.57 9.06 3.75
C GLN A 105 -19.80 8.68 5.02
N TYR A 106 -18.53 8.33 4.92
CA TYR A 106 -17.72 7.94 6.07
C TYR A 106 -17.40 9.11 7.01
N LEU A 107 -17.58 10.35 6.56
CA LEU A 107 -17.46 11.53 7.40
C LEU A 107 -18.72 11.77 8.26
N THR A 108 -19.87 11.90 7.61
CA THR A 108 -21.11 12.36 8.26
C THR A 108 -22.14 11.26 8.48
N GLY A 109 -21.93 10.07 7.91
CA GLY A 109 -22.93 9.00 7.83
C GLY A 109 -23.90 9.15 6.65
N THR A 110 -23.83 10.27 5.91
CA THR A 110 -24.70 10.55 4.76
C THR A 110 -23.85 11.01 3.58
N GLN A 111 -23.91 10.28 2.46
CA GLN A 111 -23.21 10.67 1.24
C GLN A 111 -23.68 12.06 0.76
N GLY A 112 -22.74 12.91 0.38
CA GLY A 112 -23.01 14.27 -0.13
C GLY A 112 -23.25 15.33 0.96
N LYS A 113 -23.39 14.93 2.23
CA LYS A 113 -23.52 15.91 3.33
C LYS A 113 -22.16 16.49 3.66
N ASP A 114 -22.05 17.84 3.55
CA ASP A 114 -20.85 18.59 3.91
C ASP A 114 -20.52 18.39 5.41
N PRO A 115 -19.27 17.98 5.74
CA PRO A 115 -18.83 17.83 7.12
C PRO A 115 -18.58 19.16 7.84
N GLY A 116 -18.65 20.29 7.13
CA GLY A 116 -18.41 21.64 7.68
C GLY A 116 -16.92 22.00 7.83
N TRP A 117 -16.02 21.22 7.26
CA TRP A 117 -14.57 21.46 7.26
C TRP A 117 -13.89 20.75 6.09
N ASP A 118 -12.61 21.02 5.85
CA ASP A 118 -11.82 20.41 4.79
C ASP A 118 -10.82 19.37 5.35
N PRO A 119 -11.19 18.07 5.37
CA PRO A 119 -10.33 17.01 5.89
C PRO A 119 -8.99 16.89 5.15
N LEU A 120 -9.00 16.94 3.81
CA LEU A 120 -7.76 16.80 3.04
C LEU A 120 -6.85 18.02 3.21
N GLY A 121 -7.40 19.23 3.14
CA GLY A 121 -6.62 20.44 3.34
C GLY A 121 -5.96 20.48 4.71
N THR A 122 -6.73 20.17 5.75
CA THR A 122 -6.21 20.08 7.12
C THR A 122 -5.15 18.97 7.25
N ALA A 123 -5.37 17.79 6.66
CA ALA A 123 -4.41 16.70 6.73
C ALA A 123 -3.05 17.08 6.10
N VAL A 124 -3.07 17.77 4.95
CA VAL A 124 -1.83 18.23 4.29
C VAL A 124 -1.09 19.25 5.15
N GLU A 125 -1.81 20.27 5.64
CA GLU A 125 -1.23 21.32 6.47
C GLU A 125 -0.61 20.75 7.76
N GLU A 126 -1.34 19.91 8.46
CA GLU A 126 -0.93 19.34 9.74
C GLU A 126 0.15 18.27 9.62
N ALA A 127 0.17 17.50 8.50
CA ALA A 127 1.26 16.58 8.21
C ALA A 127 2.56 17.36 7.96
N HIS A 128 2.52 18.38 7.10
CA HIS A 128 3.69 19.21 6.79
C HIS A 128 4.21 19.96 8.02
N ALA A 129 3.31 20.47 8.88
CA ALA A 129 3.72 21.11 10.14
C ALA A 129 4.50 20.17 11.08
N ARG A 130 4.31 18.86 10.93
CA ARG A 130 5.01 17.79 11.67
C ARG A 130 6.22 17.21 10.93
N GLY A 131 6.55 17.72 9.74
CA GLY A 131 7.61 17.18 8.87
C GLY A 131 7.26 15.83 8.24
N LEU A 132 5.97 15.49 8.12
CA LEU A 132 5.48 14.30 7.45
C LEU A 132 5.13 14.60 5.99
N GLU A 133 5.44 13.68 5.06
CA GLU A 133 4.82 13.68 3.73
C GLU A 133 3.37 13.16 3.82
N LEU A 134 2.46 13.78 3.05
CA LEU A 134 1.09 13.29 2.88
C LEU A 134 0.87 12.82 1.45
N HIS A 135 0.67 11.52 1.29
CA HIS A 135 0.30 10.90 0.02
C HIS A 135 -1.22 10.73 -0.05
N ALA A 136 -1.85 11.35 -1.04
CA ALA A 136 -3.29 11.21 -1.24
C ALA A 136 -3.61 9.88 -1.91
N TRP A 137 -4.30 8.99 -1.19
CA TRP A 137 -4.67 7.67 -1.69
C TRP A 137 -6.07 7.66 -2.26
N PHE A 138 -6.17 7.24 -3.51
CA PHE A 138 -7.40 7.11 -4.29
C PHE A 138 -7.64 5.66 -4.66
N ASN A 139 -8.88 5.16 -4.47
CA ASN A 139 -9.35 3.98 -5.18
C ASN A 139 -9.98 4.43 -6.51
N PRO A 140 -9.44 4.02 -7.68
CA PRO A 140 -9.90 4.58 -8.95
C PRO A 140 -11.33 4.20 -9.35
N TYR A 141 -11.76 2.96 -9.05
CA TYR A 141 -12.94 2.39 -9.69
C TYR A 141 -14.05 1.91 -8.76
N ARG A 142 -13.80 1.73 -7.46
CA ARG A 142 -14.86 1.33 -6.53
C ARG A 142 -15.83 2.50 -6.33
N VAL A 143 -17.13 2.23 -6.56
CA VAL A 143 -18.20 3.22 -6.43
C VAL A 143 -18.95 3.10 -5.11
N ALA A 144 -19.30 1.87 -4.70
CA ALA A 144 -20.05 1.65 -3.47
C ALA A 144 -19.83 0.24 -2.92
N ASN A 145 -20.09 0.06 -1.63
CA ASN A 145 -20.14 -1.24 -0.96
C ASN A 145 -21.56 -1.85 -0.96
N HIS A 146 -22.32 -1.60 -2.01
CA HIS A 146 -23.62 -2.20 -2.36
C HIS A 146 -23.74 -2.19 -3.88
N THR A 147 -24.77 -2.90 -4.41
CA THR A 147 -24.96 -3.08 -5.86
C THR A 147 -26.05 -2.20 -6.48
N ASP A 148 -26.75 -1.40 -5.69
CA ASP A 148 -27.88 -0.60 -6.11
C ASP A 148 -27.50 0.87 -6.38
N PRO A 149 -27.43 1.32 -7.66
CA PRO A 149 -27.11 2.72 -8.00
C PRO A 149 -28.14 3.73 -7.47
N SER A 150 -29.39 3.30 -7.24
CA SER A 150 -30.44 4.22 -6.74
C SER A 150 -30.20 4.72 -5.32
N ARG A 151 -29.35 3.99 -4.54
CA ARG A 151 -28.93 4.37 -3.19
C ARG A 151 -27.86 5.45 -3.15
N LEU A 152 -27.21 5.75 -4.29
CA LEU A 152 -26.29 6.86 -4.39
C LEU A 152 -27.07 8.17 -4.35
N VAL A 153 -26.46 9.21 -3.80
CA VAL A 153 -27.09 10.55 -3.73
C VAL A 153 -27.43 11.07 -5.12
N ALA A 154 -28.49 11.85 -5.25
CA ALA A 154 -28.83 12.54 -6.51
C ALA A 154 -27.63 13.40 -6.96
N GLY A 155 -27.35 13.39 -8.27
CA GLY A 155 -26.17 14.06 -8.84
C GLY A 155 -24.87 13.27 -8.72
N HIS A 156 -24.87 12.09 -8.10
CA HIS A 156 -23.68 11.22 -8.12
C HIS A 156 -23.39 10.76 -9.56
N PRO A 157 -22.16 10.92 -10.08
CA PRO A 157 -21.85 10.60 -11.49
C PRO A 157 -22.21 9.17 -11.91
N ALA A 158 -22.04 8.20 -11.01
CA ALA A 158 -22.42 6.80 -11.28
C ALA A 158 -23.95 6.60 -11.32
N ARG A 159 -24.73 7.41 -10.62
CA ARG A 159 -26.19 7.38 -10.68
C ARG A 159 -26.72 8.06 -11.95
N GLU A 160 -26.09 9.18 -12.33
CA GLU A 160 -26.43 9.92 -13.55
C GLU A 160 -26.03 9.16 -14.83
N ASN A 161 -25.04 8.26 -14.74
CA ASN A 161 -24.53 7.46 -15.85
C ASN A 161 -24.58 5.96 -15.52
N PRO A 162 -25.77 5.34 -15.48
CA PRO A 162 -25.91 3.94 -15.06
C PRO A 162 -25.15 2.95 -15.96
N GLY A 163 -24.90 3.29 -17.23
CA GLY A 163 -24.06 2.50 -18.13
C GLY A 163 -22.55 2.52 -17.80
N TRP A 164 -22.10 3.34 -16.85
CA TRP A 164 -20.70 3.42 -16.42
C TRP A 164 -20.36 2.40 -15.36
N VAL A 165 -21.34 1.76 -14.72
CA VAL A 165 -21.14 0.94 -13.53
C VAL A 165 -21.48 -0.52 -13.77
N VAL A 166 -20.75 -1.37 -13.05
CA VAL A 166 -20.94 -2.84 -13.05
C VAL A 166 -21.12 -3.29 -11.60
N PRO A 167 -22.25 -3.93 -11.27
CA PRO A 167 -22.43 -4.64 -10.02
C PRO A 167 -21.58 -5.92 -10.00
N TYR A 168 -20.74 -6.09 -8.98
CA TYR A 168 -19.90 -7.27 -8.87
C TYR A 168 -19.47 -7.50 -7.41
N GLY A 169 -19.52 -8.75 -6.93
CA GLY A 169 -19.08 -9.13 -5.60
C GLY A 169 -19.76 -8.37 -4.46
N GLY A 170 -21.05 -8.05 -4.60
CA GLY A 170 -21.81 -7.28 -3.61
C GLY A 170 -21.50 -5.78 -3.60
N LYS A 171 -20.74 -5.28 -4.57
CA LYS A 171 -20.30 -3.89 -4.70
C LYS A 171 -20.61 -3.31 -6.05
N LEU A 172 -20.45 -2.02 -6.18
CA LEU A 172 -20.60 -1.30 -7.45
C LEU A 172 -19.23 -0.73 -7.86
N TYR A 173 -18.88 -0.94 -9.12
CA TYR A 173 -17.62 -0.47 -9.70
C TYR A 173 -17.86 0.35 -10.95
N TYR A 174 -17.08 1.38 -11.21
CA TYR A 174 -16.93 1.94 -12.53
C TYR A 174 -16.29 0.92 -13.47
N ASN A 175 -16.75 0.89 -14.73
CA ASN A 175 -16.18 0.01 -15.74
C ASN A 175 -14.90 0.61 -16.32
N PRO A 176 -13.71 0.02 -16.06
CA PRO A 176 -12.43 0.55 -16.56
C PRO A 176 -12.31 0.52 -18.09
N GLY A 177 -13.14 -0.29 -18.74
CA GLY A 177 -13.17 -0.44 -20.19
C GLY A 177 -13.79 0.74 -20.94
N ILE A 178 -14.45 1.67 -20.25
CA ILE A 178 -15.14 2.82 -20.85
C ILE A 178 -14.21 4.03 -20.83
N PRO A 179 -13.80 4.59 -22.00
CA PRO A 179 -12.89 5.76 -22.05
C PRO A 179 -13.42 6.98 -21.31
N ALA A 180 -14.74 7.24 -21.35
CA ALA A 180 -15.36 8.34 -20.63
C ALA A 180 -15.23 8.19 -19.10
N VAL A 181 -15.36 6.98 -18.58
CA VAL A 181 -15.11 6.66 -17.17
C VAL A 181 -13.65 6.98 -16.79
N ARG A 182 -12.69 6.51 -17.60
CA ARG A 182 -11.26 6.78 -17.34
C ARG A 182 -10.98 8.29 -17.30
N ALA A 183 -11.49 9.04 -18.26
CA ALA A 183 -11.33 10.49 -18.31
C ALA A 183 -11.96 11.18 -17.09
N PHE A 184 -13.15 10.72 -16.67
CA PHE A 184 -13.85 11.26 -15.50
C PHE A 184 -13.07 11.01 -14.19
N VAL A 185 -12.66 9.76 -13.92
CA VAL A 185 -11.97 9.45 -12.66
C VAL A 185 -10.62 10.17 -12.56
N GLN A 186 -9.91 10.32 -13.69
CA GLN A 186 -8.68 11.12 -13.74
C GLN A 186 -8.96 12.58 -13.37
N LYS A 187 -9.98 13.18 -13.97
CA LYS A 187 -10.38 14.57 -13.70
C LYS A 187 -10.75 14.78 -12.23
N ALA A 188 -11.52 13.85 -11.65
CA ALA A 188 -11.93 13.92 -10.25
C ALA A 188 -10.73 13.82 -9.29
N MET A 189 -9.81 12.88 -9.52
CA MET A 189 -8.61 12.72 -8.67
C MET A 189 -7.63 13.88 -8.82
N LEU A 190 -7.44 14.40 -10.04
CA LEU A 190 -6.55 15.54 -10.28
C LEU A 190 -7.04 16.85 -9.69
N ASP A 191 -8.33 16.97 -9.35
CA ASP A 191 -8.84 18.13 -8.62
C ASP A 191 -8.15 18.29 -7.26
N ALA A 192 -7.98 17.20 -6.51
CA ALA A 192 -7.22 17.23 -5.26
C ALA A 192 -5.77 17.68 -5.48
N VAL A 193 -5.10 17.19 -6.51
CA VAL A 193 -3.70 17.57 -6.82
C VAL A 193 -3.58 19.06 -7.18
N ARG A 194 -4.58 19.62 -7.85
CA ARG A 194 -4.62 21.07 -8.16
C ARG A 194 -4.80 21.93 -6.92
N ARG A 195 -5.66 21.49 -6.00
CA ARG A 195 -6.05 22.26 -4.82
C ARG A 195 -5.02 22.19 -3.71
N TYR A 196 -4.42 21.03 -3.50
CA TYR A 196 -3.57 20.74 -2.33
C TYR A 196 -2.15 20.37 -2.73
N PRO A 197 -1.15 20.81 -1.98
CA PRO A 197 0.26 20.44 -2.18
C PRO A 197 0.54 19.03 -1.61
N VAL A 198 -0.20 18.02 -2.07
CA VAL A 198 0.08 16.62 -1.70
C VAL A 198 1.44 16.20 -2.26
N ASP A 199 2.21 15.43 -1.48
CA ASP A 199 3.54 14.98 -1.87
C ASP A 199 3.48 13.86 -2.91
N ALA A 200 2.43 13.02 -2.83
CA ALA A 200 2.17 11.99 -3.84
C ALA A 200 0.67 11.73 -4.06
N VAL A 201 0.38 11.20 -5.24
CA VAL A 201 -0.83 10.45 -5.55
C VAL A 201 -0.53 8.97 -5.34
N HIS A 202 -1.40 8.25 -4.65
CA HIS A 202 -1.25 6.83 -4.38
C HIS A 202 -2.49 6.06 -4.82
N PHE A 203 -2.30 4.97 -5.59
CA PHE A 203 -3.35 4.00 -5.89
C PHE A 203 -3.13 2.72 -5.10
N ASP A 204 -4.21 2.07 -4.70
CA ASP A 204 -4.21 0.76 -4.08
C ASP A 204 -4.14 -0.39 -5.11
N ASP A 205 -4.58 -1.57 -4.73
CA ASP A 205 -4.61 -2.80 -5.52
C ASP A 205 -5.93 -3.02 -6.28
N TYR A 206 -6.94 -2.15 -6.09
CA TYR A 206 -8.25 -2.31 -6.70
C TYR A 206 -8.35 -1.60 -8.05
N PHE A 207 -7.95 -2.30 -9.12
CA PHE A 207 -8.19 -1.90 -10.52
C PHE A 207 -9.45 -2.58 -11.04
N TYR A 208 -9.38 -3.74 -11.72
CA TYR A 208 -10.52 -4.64 -11.75
C TYR A 208 -10.68 -5.29 -10.37
N PRO A 209 -11.91 -5.64 -9.95
CA PRO A 209 -12.12 -6.25 -8.64
C PRO A 209 -11.49 -7.65 -8.53
N TYR A 210 -11.17 -8.04 -7.30
CA TYR A 210 -10.74 -9.40 -7.01
C TYR A 210 -11.76 -10.43 -7.47
N PRO A 211 -11.33 -11.59 -8.00
CA PRO A 211 -12.23 -12.65 -8.44
C PRO A 211 -13.17 -13.13 -7.33
N VAL A 212 -14.45 -13.24 -7.68
CA VAL A 212 -15.47 -13.85 -6.83
C VAL A 212 -15.96 -15.11 -7.51
N ALA A 213 -15.91 -16.25 -6.82
CA ALA A 213 -16.31 -17.55 -7.36
C ALA A 213 -17.74 -17.50 -7.94
N GLY A 214 -17.92 -17.98 -9.16
CA GLY A 214 -19.20 -18.02 -9.85
C GLY A 214 -19.70 -16.67 -10.38
N GLN A 215 -18.91 -15.61 -10.31
CA GLN A 215 -19.27 -14.30 -10.86
C GLN A 215 -18.32 -13.88 -11.99
N VAL A 216 -18.88 -13.16 -12.95
CA VAL A 216 -18.13 -12.53 -14.04
C VAL A 216 -18.33 -11.02 -13.94
N PHE A 217 -17.24 -10.25 -14.09
CA PHE A 217 -17.34 -8.80 -14.23
C PHE A 217 -17.90 -8.48 -15.62
N ASP A 218 -19.13 -8.00 -15.66
CA ASP A 218 -19.89 -7.78 -16.90
C ASP A 218 -19.46 -6.47 -17.57
N ASP A 219 -18.45 -6.57 -18.41
CA ASP A 219 -17.99 -5.48 -19.28
C ASP A 219 -18.21 -5.79 -20.78
N ASP A 220 -19.17 -6.67 -21.11
CA ASP A 220 -19.41 -7.17 -22.45
C ASP A 220 -19.67 -6.03 -23.44
N ALA A 221 -20.64 -5.17 -23.17
CA ALA A 221 -20.98 -4.04 -24.04
C ALA A 221 -19.79 -3.06 -24.25
N ALA A 222 -18.96 -2.88 -23.23
CA ALA A 222 -17.76 -2.05 -23.36
C ALA A 222 -16.68 -2.74 -24.20
N TYR A 223 -16.52 -4.05 -24.05
CA TYR A 223 -15.59 -4.84 -24.86
C TYR A 223 -16.02 -4.89 -26.33
N ASP A 224 -17.29 -5.11 -26.62
CA ASP A 224 -17.83 -5.10 -27.97
C ASP A 224 -17.60 -3.75 -28.67
N THR A 225 -17.70 -2.66 -27.90
CA THR A 225 -17.51 -1.30 -28.45
C THR A 225 -16.05 -0.92 -28.60
N HIS A 226 -15.16 -1.30 -27.64
CA HIS A 226 -13.82 -0.77 -27.51
C HIS A 226 -12.71 -1.83 -27.57
N GLY A 227 -13.05 -3.11 -27.62
CA GLY A 227 -12.10 -4.23 -27.55
C GLY A 227 -11.58 -4.73 -28.90
N GLY A 228 -12.19 -4.31 -30.02
CA GLY A 228 -11.97 -4.91 -31.34
C GLY A 228 -10.54 -4.91 -31.91
N SER A 229 -9.64 -4.10 -31.36
CA SER A 229 -8.23 -4.09 -31.75
C SER A 229 -7.34 -5.02 -30.90
N PHE A 230 -7.92 -5.72 -29.93
CA PHE A 230 -7.17 -6.58 -29.00
C PHE A 230 -7.40 -8.06 -29.32
N PRO A 231 -6.38 -8.93 -29.13
CA PRO A 231 -6.50 -10.37 -29.41
C PRO A 231 -7.48 -11.09 -28.47
N ASN A 232 -7.69 -10.56 -27.27
CA ASN A 232 -8.65 -11.09 -26.30
C ASN A 232 -9.01 -10.04 -25.24
N ARG A 233 -10.06 -10.35 -24.46
CA ARG A 233 -10.59 -9.46 -23.42
C ARG A 233 -9.58 -9.17 -22.31
N ALA A 234 -8.77 -10.13 -21.92
CA ALA A 234 -7.78 -9.95 -20.84
C ALA A 234 -6.70 -8.91 -21.24
N ASP A 235 -6.23 -8.94 -22.49
CA ASP A 235 -5.29 -7.95 -23.00
C ASP A 235 -5.91 -6.55 -23.08
N TRP A 236 -7.19 -6.46 -23.49
CA TRP A 236 -7.93 -5.21 -23.49
C TRP A 236 -8.11 -4.64 -22.08
N ARG A 237 -8.48 -5.48 -21.10
CA ARG A 237 -8.60 -5.05 -19.70
C ARG A 237 -7.27 -4.51 -19.17
N ARG A 238 -6.16 -5.24 -19.39
CA ARG A 238 -4.81 -4.75 -19.02
C ARG A 238 -4.46 -3.43 -19.69
N ALA A 239 -4.76 -3.30 -20.98
CA ALA A 239 -4.49 -2.06 -21.70
C ALA A 239 -5.29 -0.86 -21.15
N ASN A 240 -6.52 -1.07 -20.64
CA ASN A 240 -7.29 -0.01 -20.01
C ASN A 240 -6.67 0.47 -18.71
N ILE A 241 -6.15 -0.45 -17.87
CA ILE A 241 -5.45 -0.09 -16.65
C ILE A 241 -4.09 0.55 -16.97
N ASP A 242 -3.34 0.02 -17.93
CA ASP A 242 -2.10 0.63 -18.41
C ASP A 242 -2.30 2.08 -18.88
N LYS A 243 -3.40 2.35 -19.61
CA LYS A 243 -3.74 3.72 -20.03
C LYS A 243 -4.01 4.62 -18.83
N LEU A 244 -4.80 4.16 -17.84
CA LEU A 244 -5.05 4.93 -16.62
C LEU A 244 -3.72 5.31 -15.96
N VAL A 245 -2.86 4.33 -15.70
CA VAL A 245 -1.59 4.53 -14.97
C VAL A 245 -0.69 5.50 -15.75
N LYS A 246 -0.48 5.26 -17.05
CA LYS A 246 0.37 6.09 -17.90
C LYS A 246 -0.15 7.53 -18.04
N GLU A 247 -1.45 7.70 -18.24
CA GLU A 247 -2.08 9.00 -18.39
C GLU A 247 -2.05 9.78 -17.07
N MET A 248 -2.35 9.12 -15.93
CA MET A 248 -2.24 9.75 -14.60
C MET A 248 -0.82 10.21 -14.29
N ALA A 249 0.19 9.39 -14.57
CA ALA A 249 1.59 9.78 -14.40
C ALA A 249 1.91 11.10 -15.13
N ALA A 250 1.53 11.20 -16.40
CA ALA A 250 1.76 12.39 -17.19
C ALA A 250 0.97 13.61 -16.68
N GLN A 251 -0.31 13.41 -16.33
CA GLN A 251 -1.21 14.48 -15.89
C GLN A 251 -0.84 15.02 -14.50
N ILE A 252 -0.41 14.16 -13.56
CA ILE A 252 0.09 14.58 -12.25
C ILE A 252 1.29 15.51 -12.44
N LYS A 253 2.27 15.11 -13.25
CA LYS A 253 3.47 15.93 -13.52
C LYS A 253 3.13 17.24 -14.24
N ALA A 254 2.13 17.24 -15.12
CA ALA A 254 1.67 18.45 -15.78
C ALA A 254 0.97 19.43 -14.82
N VAL A 255 0.26 18.92 -13.81
CA VAL A 255 -0.41 19.75 -12.79
C VAL A 255 0.57 20.25 -11.74
N ARG A 256 1.42 19.36 -11.23
CA ARG A 256 2.38 19.63 -10.13
C ARG A 256 3.63 18.76 -10.32
N PRO A 257 4.69 19.28 -10.94
CA PRO A 257 5.88 18.49 -11.31
C PRO A 257 6.55 17.75 -10.14
N GLY A 258 6.49 18.32 -8.92
CA GLY A 258 7.08 17.72 -7.70
C GLY A 258 6.28 16.59 -7.09
N THR A 259 4.97 16.47 -7.39
CA THR A 259 4.13 15.41 -6.83
C THR A 259 4.50 14.05 -7.39
N GLN A 260 4.76 13.07 -6.53
CA GLN A 260 5.08 11.69 -6.91
C GLN A 260 3.80 10.92 -7.27
N PHE A 261 3.96 9.82 -8.01
CA PHE A 261 2.89 8.87 -8.28
C PHE A 261 3.32 7.46 -7.89
N GLY A 262 2.60 6.84 -6.97
CA GLY A 262 2.89 5.51 -6.48
C GLY A 262 1.69 4.58 -6.48
N ILE A 263 1.96 3.27 -6.43
CA ILE A 263 0.92 2.24 -6.42
C ILE A 263 1.30 1.15 -5.42
N SER A 264 0.32 0.67 -4.64
CA SER A 264 0.48 -0.49 -3.76
C SER A 264 -0.33 -1.69 -4.26
N PRO A 265 0.21 -2.48 -5.20
CA PRO A 265 -0.49 -3.63 -5.75
C PRO A 265 -0.48 -4.82 -4.79
N PHE A 266 -1.34 -5.81 -5.06
CA PHE A 266 -1.22 -7.14 -4.48
C PHE A 266 0.19 -7.71 -4.71
N GLY A 267 0.73 -8.43 -3.72
CA GLY A 267 2.16 -8.78 -3.65
C GLY A 267 2.68 -9.77 -4.69
N VAL A 268 1.83 -10.40 -5.49
CA VAL A 268 2.24 -11.39 -6.51
C VAL A 268 1.81 -10.92 -7.90
N TRP A 269 2.81 -10.68 -8.79
CA TRP A 269 2.54 -10.36 -10.19
C TRP A 269 2.02 -11.58 -10.94
N ARG A 270 2.80 -12.65 -10.99
CA ARG A 270 2.46 -14.00 -11.49
C ARG A 270 3.27 -15.06 -10.76
N ASN A 271 2.74 -16.25 -10.64
CA ASN A 271 3.49 -17.42 -10.18
C ASN A 271 4.47 -17.88 -11.28
N ALA A 272 5.64 -18.41 -10.93
CA ALA A 272 6.61 -18.94 -11.89
C ALA A 272 6.04 -20.10 -12.73
N ALA A 273 5.09 -20.86 -12.19
CA ALA A 273 4.37 -21.90 -12.92
C ALA A 273 3.45 -21.35 -14.02
N THR A 274 3.00 -20.09 -13.90
CA THR A 274 2.15 -19.41 -14.89
C THR A 274 3.01 -18.67 -15.94
N ASP A 275 4.10 -18.07 -15.52
CA ASP A 275 5.04 -17.33 -16.36
C ASP A 275 6.46 -17.47 -15.78
N ALA A 276 7.42 -17.91 -16.58
CA ALA A 276 8.81 -18.09 -16.12
C ALA A 276 9.46 -16.82 -15.52
N ARG A 277 8.90 -15.63 -15.79
CA ARG A 277 9.32 -14.37 -15.19
C ARG A 277 8.64 -14.08 -13.84
N GLY A 278 7.72 -14.94 -13.42
CA GLY A 278 6.98 -14.84 -12.17
C GLY A 278 7.83 -15.19 -10.94
N SER A 279 7.25 -14.98 -9.77
CA SER A 279 7.86 -15.35 -8.49
C SER A 279 7.67 -16.85 -8.18
N ASP A 280 8.59 -17.43 -7.39
CA ASP A 280 8.45 -18.81 -6.87
C ASP A 280 7.36 -18.88 -5.80
N THR A 281 6.13 -18.73 -6.24
CA THR A 281 4.91 -18.69 -5.44
C THR A 281 3.82 -19.60 -6.01
N ARG A 282 2.77 -19.83 -5.22
CA ARG A 282 1.55 -20.54 -5.59
C ARG A 282 0.33 -19.75 -5.10
N ALA A 283 0.37 -18.44 -5.27
CA ALA A 283 -0.73 -17.56 -4.87
C ALA A 283 -1.99 -17.83 -5.70
N GLY A 284 -3.14 -17.75 -5.05
CA GLY A 284 -4.44 -17.93 -5.70
C GLY A 284 -4.87 -16.72 -6.55
N VAL A 285 -4.27 -15.55 -6.31
CA VAL A 285 -4.50 -14.32 -7.07
C VAL A 285 -3.18 -13.82 -7.63
N GLN A 286 -3.19 -13.35 -8.87
CA GLN A 286 -2.06 -12.80 -9.59
C GLN A 286 -2.47 -11.48 -10.23
N THR A 287 -1.72 -10.38 -10.01
CA THR A 287 -2.15 -9.04 -10.46
C THR A 287 -2.37 -8.99 -11.96
N TYR A 288 -1.49 -9.64 -12.74
CA TYR A 288 -1.54 -9.65 -14.20
C TYR A 288 -2.78 -10.35 -14.76
N ASP A 289 -3.13 -11.51 -14.19
CA ASP A 289 -4.20 -12.36 -14.73
C ASP A 289 -5.55 -12.02 -14.13
N ASP A 290 -5.63 -11.77 -12.83
CA ASP A 290 -6.88 -11.66 -12.08
C ASP A 290 -7.34 -10.21 -11.90
N LEU A 291 -6.40 -9.28 -11.71
CA LEU A 291 -6.69 -7.85 -11.52
C LEU A 291 -6.42 -7.04 -12.79
N TYR A 292 -5.92 -7.69 -13.85
CA TYR A 292 -5.53 -7.09 -15.13
C TYR A 292 -4.56 -5.92 -14.96
N ALA A 293 -3.67 -6.03 -13.97
CA ALA A 293 -2.71 -5.01 -13.58
C ALA A 293 -1.27 -5.50 -13.84
N ASP A 294 -0.65 -5.01 -14.92
CA ASP A 294 0.74 -5.37 -15.27
C ASP A 294 1.74 -4.48 -14.49
N THR A 295 1.77 -4.70 -13.18
CA THR A 295 2.59 -3.92 -12.23
C THR A 295 4.08 -3.98 -12.56
N ARG A 296 4.56 -5.13 -13.05
CA ARG A 296 5.95 -5.29 -13.51
C ARG A 296 6.26 -4.38 -14.71
N LYS A 297 5.34 -4.22 -15.65
CA LYS A 297 5.48 -3.32 -16.80
C LYS A 297 5.57 -1.86 -16.36
N TRP A 298 4.74 -1.44 -15.42
CA TRP A 298 4.73 -0.04 -14.95
C TRP A 298 6.08 0.35 -14.34
N VAL A 299 6.67 -0.54 -13.54
CA VAL A 299 8.02 -0.38 -12.98
C VAL A 299 9.07 -0.32 -14.11
N ARG A 300 9.10 -1.33 -14.99
CA ARG A 300 10.09 -1.41 -16.07
C ARG A 300 10.01 -0.27 -17.09
N LYS A 301 8.86 0.39 -17.20
CA LYS A 301 8.63 1.54 -18.07
C LYS A 301 8.79 2.89 -17.36
N ASN A 302 9.08 2.90 -16.07
CA ASN A 302 9.16 4.10 -15.23
C ASN A 302 7.88 4.96 -15.34
N TRP A 303 6.71 4.31 -15.33
CA TRP A 303 5.44 5.03 -15.34
C TRP A 303 5.03 5.52 -13.97
N ILE A 304 5.62 4.97 -12.91
CA ILE A 304 5.37 5.32 -11.52
C ILE A 304 6.68 5.69 -10.83
N ASP A 305 6.61 6.62 -9.88
CA ASP A 305 7.78 7.07 -9.11
C ASP A 305 8.15 6.07 -8.03
N TYR A 306 7.16 5.36 -7.47
CA TYR A 306 7.39 4.31 -6.49
C TYR A 306 6.34 3.18 -6.54
N LEU A 307 6.71 2.02 -6.04
CA LEU A 307 5.85 0.85 -5.88
C LEU A 307 5.91 0.35 -4.45
N VAL A 308 4.75 -0.08 -3.91
CA VAL A 308 4.63 -0.65 -2.56
C VAL A 308 3.89 -1.99 -2.64
N PRO A 309 4.51 -3.09 -3.14
CA PRO A 309 3.83 -4.37 -3.18
C PRO A 309 3.45 -4.82 -1.76
N GLN A 310 2.22 -5.28 -1.60
CA GLN A 310 1.65 -5.74 -0.32
C GLN A 310 2.14 -7.15 -0.03
N LEU A 311 3.31 -7.28 0.65
CA LEU A 311 3.88 -8.58 1.03
C LEU A 311 3.28 -9.05 2.37
N TYR A 312 1.99 -9.31 2.37
CA TYR A 312 1.20 -9.57 3.58
C TYR A 312 1.25 -11.04 4.04
N TRP A 313 2.41 -11.67 3.91
CA TRP A 313 2.66 -13.05 4.35
C TRP A 313 3.91 -13.11 5.22
N ASN A 314 3.90 -14.01 6.17
CA ASN A 314 5.06 -14.26 7.02
C ASN A 314 6.21 -14.93 6.25
N ILE A 315 7.41 -14.83 6.79
CA ILE A 315 8.57 -15.58 6.32
C ILE A 315 8.25 -17.07 6.40
N GLY A 316 8.54 -17.82 5.32
CA GLY A 316 8.27 -19.26 5.21
C GLY A 316 6.83 -19.63 4.87
N PHE A 317 5.92 -18.68 4.54
CA PHE A 317 4.59 -19.02 4.09
C PHE A 317 4.61 -19.68 2.70
N ALA A 318 4.29 -20.96 2.64
CA ALA A 318 4.54 -21.81 1.48
C ALA A 318 3.95 -21.33 0.14
N ALA A 319 2.78 -20.63 0.17
CA ALA A 319 2.12 -20.17 -1.05
C ALA A 319 2.68 -18.83 -1.56
N ALA A 320 3.17 -17.97 -0.66
CA ALA A 320 3.68 -16.65 -1.01
C ALA A 320 4.65 -16.17 0.07
N ASP A 321 5.82 -16.81 0.15
CA ASP A 321 6.85 -16.51 1.14
C ASP A 321 7.39 -15.10 0.96
N TYR A 322 7.37 -14.29 2.04
CA TYR A 322 7.98 -12.96 2.07
C TYR A 322 9.43 -12.99 1.59
N ALA A 323 10.22 -13.98 2.07
CA ALA A 323 11.63 -14.13 1.73
C ALA A 323 11.88 -14.45 0.25
N LYS A 324 10.89 -14.95 -0.48
CA LYS A 324 10.94 -15.17 -1.93
C LYS A 324 10.44 -13.97 -2.74
N LEU A 325 9.41 -13.29 -2.25
CA LEU A 325 8.81 -12.15 -2.94
C LEU A 325 9.70 -10.90 -2.87
N LEU A 326 10.35 -10.65 -1.74
CA LEU A 326 11.24 -9.51 -1.55
C LEU A 326 12.33 -9.42 -2.63
N PRO A 327 13.18 -10.43 -2.86
CA PRO A 327 14.20 -10.38 -3.91
C PRO A 327 13.61 -10.35 -5.32
N TRP A 328 12.43 -10.93 -5.55
CA TRP A 328 11.76 -10.88 -6.84
C TRP A 328 11.34 -9.43 -7.21
N TRP A 329 10.78 -8.70 -6.25
CA TRP A 329 10.41 -7.30 -6.45
C TRP A 329 11.64 -6.40 -6.58
N ALA A 330 12.70 -6.67 -5.80
CA ALA A 330 13.97 -5.98 -5.92
C ALA A 330 14.57 -6.13 -7.33
N GLU A 331 14.61 -7.35 -7.87
CA GLU A 331 15.04 -7.60 -9.25
C GLU A 331 14.15 -6.90 -10.28
N THR A 332 12.84 -6.83 -10.02
CA THR A 332 11.90 -6.10 -10.89
C THR A 332 12.19 -4.61 -10.90
N ALA A 333 12.56 -4.01 -9.77
CA ALA A 333 12.88 -2.58 -9.66
C ALA A 333 14.32 -2.23 -10.08
N ARG A 334 15.23 -3.19 -10.07
CA ARG A 334 16.65 -2.98 -10.36
C ARG A 334 16.89 -2.33 -11.72
N GLY A 335 17.66 -1.24 -11.71
CA GLY A 335 18.01 -0.47 -12.92
C GLY A 335 16.86 0.36 -13.48
N THR A 336 15.78 0.56 -12.71
CA THR A 336 14.67 1.46 -13.05
C THR A 336 14.73 2.74 -12.21
N GLY A 337 13.95 3.75 -12.59
CA GLY A 337 13.74 4.96 -11.78
C GLY A 337 12.66 4.79 -10.69
N THR A 338 11.95 3.65 -10.67
CA THR A 338 10.87 3.39 -9.70
C THR A 338 11.47 2.95 -8.36
N ARG A 339 11.18 3.67 -7.29
CA ARG A 339 11.58 3.30 -5.93
C ARG A 339 10.73 2.14 -5.43
N LEU A 340 11.37 1.19 -4.75
CA LEU A 340 10.67 0.07 -4.14
C LEU A 340 10.54 0.28 -2.63
N TYR A 341 9.32 0.29 -2.14
CA TYR A 341 8.97 0.19 -0.72
C TYR A 341 8.20 -1.09 -0.50
N ILE A 342 8.18 -1.63 0.71
CA ILE A 342 7.46 -2.87 1.02
C ILE A 342 6.25 -2.59 1.89
N GLY A 343 5.09 -3.13 1.50
CA GLY A 343 3.86 -3.08 2.29
C GLY A 343 3.84 -4.19 3.33
N GLU A 344 3.64 -3.81 4.60
CA GLU A 344 3.71 -4.67 5.77
C GLU A 344 2.34 -4.87 6.43
N ALA A 345 2.01 -6.12 6.75
CA ALA A 345 0.71 -6.50 7.32
C ALA A 345 0.67 -6.38 8.84
N LEU A 346 0.89 -5.19 9.39
CA LEU A 346 0.86 -4.97 10.84
C LEU A 346 -0.48 -5.41 11.49
N TYR A 347 -1.59 -5.35 10.74
CA TYR A 347 -2.90 -5.79 11.22
C TYR A 347 -2.97 -7.28 11.59
N LYS A 348 -2.05 -8.10 11.09
CA LYS A 348 -1.97 -9.51 11.40
C LYS A 348 -1.26 -9.79 12.73
N ALA A 349 -0.38 -8.88 13.16
CA ALA A 349 0.38 -9.05 14.39
C ALA A 349 -0.55 -9.14 15.62
N GLY A 350 -0.49 -10.28 16.33
CA GLY A 350 -1.33 -10.59 17.48
C GLY A 350 -2.80 -10.86 17.17
N ASP A 351 -3.16 -11.10 15.90
CA ASP A 351 -4.49 -11.60 15.54
C ASP A 351 -4.51 -13.12 15.70
N PRO A 352 -5.31 -13.69 16.61
CA PRO A 352 -5.33 -15.13 16.88
C PRO A 352 -5.82 -15.97 15.69
N ALA A 353 -6.46 -15.36 14.70
CA ALA A 353 -6.90 -16.04 13.49
C ALA A 353 -5.73 -16.23 12.46
N GLN A 354 -4.58 -15.60 12.69
CA GLN A 354 -3.43 -15.69 11.83
C GLN A 354 -2.49 -16.83 12.25
N PRO A 355 -1.61 -17.32 11.32
CA PRO A 355 -0.57 -18.30 11.64
C PRO A 355 0.31 -17.90 12.84
N ALA A 356 0.93 -18.88 13.47
CA ALA A 356 1.75 -18.70 14.69
C ALA A 356 2.86 -17.66 14.53
N ALA A 357 3.45 -17.50 13.33
CA ALA A 357 4.46 -16.49 13.07
C ALA A 357 3.96 -15.07 13.41
N TRP A 358 2.69 -14.76 13.17
CA TRP A 358 2.10 -13.45 13.48
C TRP A 358 1.81 -13.24 14.97
N GLN A 359 2.01 -14.26 15.83
CA GLN A 359 1.94 -14.13 17.28
C GLN A 359 3.30 -13.75 17.88
N ASP A 360 4.37 -13.74 17.08
CA ASP A 360 5.69 -13.27 17.48
C ASP A 360 5.83 -11.77 17.15
N PRO A 361 6.07 -10.89 18.13
CA PRO A 361 6.30 -9.46 17.89
C PRO A 361 7.55 -9.18 17.02
N ALA A 362 8.45 -10.17 16.85
CA ALA A 362 9.65 -10.04 16.05
C ALA A 362 9.43 -10.33 14.55
N GLU A 363 8.30 -10.89 14.13
CA GLU A 363 8.08 -11.25 12.73
C GLU A 363 8.28 -10.06 11.78
N LEU A 364 7.61 -8.92 12.04
CA LEU A 364 7.78 -7.71 11.21
C LEU A 364 9.19 -7.13 11.29
N SER A 365 9.83 -7.16 12.46
CA SER A 365 11.24 -6.77 12.57
C SER A 365 12.15 -7.69 11.75
N GLY A 366 11.81 -8.97 11.64
CA GLY A 366 12.46 -9.93 10.75
C GLY A 366 12.33 -9.57 9.27
N HIS A 367 11.16 -9.09 8.83
CA HIS A 367 10.94 -8.57 7.47
C HIS A 367 11.91 -7.43 7.13
N LEU A 368 12.00 -6.44 8.00
CA LEU A 368 12.90 -5.30 7.82
C LEU A 368 14.37 -5.72 7.87
N SER A 369 14.71 -6.72 8.70
CA SER A 369 16.06 -7.28 8.75
C SER A 369 16.47 -7.93 7.44
N LEU A 370 15.58 -8.72 6.82
CA LEU A 370 15.81 -9.28 5.48
C LEU A 370 15.94 -8.19 4.40
N ALA A 371 15.09 -7.17 4.47
CA ALA A 371 15.09 -6.07 3.50
C ALA A 371 16.35 -5.20 3.60
N ARG A 372 17.01 -5.15 4.76
CA ARG A 372 18.22 -4.35 4.99
C ARG A 372 19.33 -4.67 4.00
N ASP A 373 19.46 -5.92 3.61
CA ASP A 373 20.52 -6.38 2.71
C ASP A 373 20.13 -6.32 1.22
N VAL A 374 18.93 -5.78 0.91
CA VAL A 374 18.41 -5.62 -0.44
C VAL A 374 18.44 -4.13 -0.83
N PRO A 375 19.44 -3.68 -1.61
CA PRO A 375 19.69 -2.26 -1.85
C PRO A 375 18.57 -1.53 -2.62
N GLU A 376 17.74 -2.24 -3.34
CA GLU A 376 16.59 -1.69 -4.04
C GLU A 376 15.44 -1.29 -3.12
N VAL A 377 15.33 -1.92 -1.94
CA VAL A 377 14.29 -1.56 -0.95
C VAL A 377 14.67 -0.26 -0.25
N ARG A 378 13.80 0.72 -0.32
CA ARG A 378 14.02 2.09 0.18
C ARG A 378 13.04 2.48 1.28
N GLY A 379 12.38 1.52 1.89
CA GLY A 379 11.49 1.75 3.02
C GLY A 379 10.33 0.79 3.12
N HIS A 380 9.48 1.04 4.11
CA HIS A 380 8.34 0.18 4.47
C HIS A 380 7.10 1.01 4.75
N VAL A 381 5.92 0.45 4.46
CA VAL A 381 4.63 1.06 4.77
C VAL A 381 3.78 0.05 5.53
N PHE A 382 3.22 0.44 6.67
CA PHE A 382 2.48 -0.45 7.57
C PHE A 382 0.96 -0.29 7.39
N PHE A 383 0.27 -1.40 7.19
CA PHE A 383 -1.18 -1.41 7.13
C PHE A 383 -1.73 -1.89 8.48
N SER A 384 -2.33 -1.01 9.31
CA SER A 384 -2.68 0.37 9.03
C SER A 384 -2.50 1.27 10.26
N ALA A 385 -2.89 2.54 10.16
CA ALA A 385 -2.70 3.54 11.22
C ALA A 385 -3.31 3.12 12.58
N LYS A 386 -4.47 2.47 12.56
CA LYS A 386 -5.08 1.91 13.78
C LYS A 386 -4.15 0.94 14.50
N GLU A 387 -3.52 0.04 13.75
CA GLU A 387 -2.61 -0.96 14.32
C GLU A 387 -1.28 -0.35 14.74
N VAL A 388 -0.80 0.71 14.06
CA VAL A 388 0.36 1.49 14.51
C VAL A 388 0.12 2.12 15.88
N THR A 389 -1.12 2.60 16.11
CA THR A 389 -1.53 3.18 17.40
C THR A 389 -1.71 2.11 18.48
N VAL A 390 -2.48 1.05 18.17
CA VAL A 390 -2.86 0.01 19.15
C VAL A 390 -1.69 -0.90 19.51
N ASP A 391 -0.89 -1.26 18.50
CA ASP A 391 0.32 -2.10 18.63
C ASP A 391 0.11 -3.33 19.54
N ARG A 392 -0.84 -4.17 19.16
CA ARG A 392 -1.49 -5.24 19.99
C ARG A 392 -0.52 -6.12 20.76
N ILE A 393 0.64 -6.46 20.16
CA ILE A 393 1.67 -7.31 20.79
C ILE A 393 3.04 -6.62 20.83
N GLY A 394 3.12 -5.32 20.59
CA GLY A 394 4.38 -4.58 20.56
C GLY A 394 5.22 -4.79 19.30
N ALA A 395 4.60 -5.26 18.20
CA ALA A 395 5.30 -5.50 16.93
C ALA A 395 5.84 -4.20 16.30
N MET A 396 5.05 -3.12 16.33
CA MET A 396 5.51 -1.81 15.86
C MET A 396 6.58 -1.22 16.75
N ALA A 397 6.42 -1.31 18.08
CA ALA A 397 7.44 -0.90 19.05
C ALA A 397 8.75 -1.65 18.82
N ARG A 398 8.70 -2.95 18.50
CA ARG A 398 9.85 -3.77 18.15
C ARG A 398 10.53 -3.28 16.87
N VAL A 399 9.78 -2.98 15.81
CA VAL A 399 10.32 -2.39 14.58
C VAL A 399 11.03 -1.07 14.87
N VAL A 400 10.42 -0.18 15.67
CA VAL A 400 11.04 1.10 16.04
C VAL A 400 12.35 0.88 16.79
N ALA A 401 12.35 -0.02 17.77
CA ALA A 401 13.55 -0.32 18.59
C ALA A 401 14.70 -0.90 17.77
N ASP A 402 14.40 -1.79 16.81
CA ASP A 402 15.42 -2.50 16.04
C ASP A 402 15.90 -1.70 14.82
N HIS A 403 15.02 -0.90 14.16
CA HIS A 403 15.30 -0.33 12.85
C HIS A 403 15.19 1.20 12.78
N TYR A 404 14.34 1.85 13.60
CA TYR A 404 14.04 3.28 13.50
C TYR A 404 14.63 4.09 14.65
N GLN A 405 15.88 3.80 15.05
CA GLN A 405 16.56 4.46 16.19
C GLN A 405 16.86 5.94 15.94
N GLN A 406 17.01 6.35 14.67
CA GLN A 406 17.23 7.73 14.25
C GLN A 406 16.13 8.19 13.30
N PRO A 407 15.76 9.49 13.28
CA PRO A 407 14.90 10.04 12.25
C PRO A 407 15.45 9.76 10.84
N ALA A 408 14.56 9.67 9.86
CA ALA A 408 14.93 9.54 8.46
C ALA A 408 14.07 10.49 7.62
N GLU A 409 14.67 11.08 6.60
CA GLU A 409 13.95 11.84 5.59
C GLU A 409 13.38 10.89 4.53
N PRO A 410 12.20 11.17 3.96
CA PRO A 410 11.71 10.42 2.81
C PRO A 410 12.67 10.55 1.62
N PRO A 411 12.76 9.54 0.74
CA PRO A 411 13.56 9.64 -0.48
C PRO A 411 12.94 10.66 -1.45
N ARG A 412 13.73 11.66 -1.84
CA ARG A 412 13.34 12.67 -2.83
C ARG A 412 13.78 12.31 -4.24
#